data_1299c240226942cdc9ec5c85d1228ef7
#
_entry.id   1299c240226942cdc9ec5c85d1228ef7
#
_cell.length_a   1.000
_cell.length_b   1.000
_cell.length_c   1.000
_cell.angle_alpha   90.00
_cell.angle_beta   90.00
_cell.angle_gamma   90.00
#
_symmetry.space_group_name_H-M   'P 1'
#
loop_
_entity.id
_entity.type
_entity.pdbx_description
1 polymer ?
#
loop_
_entity_poly.entity_id
_entity_poly.type
_entity_poly.pdbx_seq_one_letter_code
_entity_poly.pdbx_strand_id
1 'polypeptide(L)'
;LAGRVTLVDEALRAAQPEQVQQETQRLQVAVSQEQDPQLRAERQRALDAVMAQSQSLARLVRLRETLMARAQTAAVDLEGLASRTGELVAMGMTAFEGDPAAQILADLTMSLESVREGLAEADEISRGWPGP
;
A
#
# COMPACT_ATOMS: atom_id res chain seq x y z
N LEU A 1 10.28 2.93 -3.68
CA LEU A 1 8.88 3.12 -3.34
C LEU A 1 7.99 3.27 -4.58
N ALA A 2 8.38 4.12 -5.53
CA ALA A 2 7.63 4.31 -6.77
C ALA A 2 7.50 3.01 -7.58
N GLY A 3 8.55 2.19 -7.65
CA GLY A 3 8.50 0.90 -8.33
C GLY A 3 7.51 -0.08 -7.71
N ARG A 4 7.35 -0.05 -6.38
CA ARG A 4 6.38 -0.90 -5.68
C ARG A 4 4.95 -0.49 -5.96
N VAL A 5 4.68 0.81 -5.99
CA VAL A 5 3.34 1.34 -6.34
C VAL A 5 2.98 0.94 -7.77
N THR A 6 3.92 1.01 -8.71
CA THR A 6 3.73 0.61 -10.10
C THR A 6 3.37 -0.87 -10.21
N LEU A 7 4.06 -1.75 -9.47
CA LEU A 7 3.76 -3.19 -9.44
C LEU A 7 2.35 -3.46 -8.91
N VAL A 8 1.94 -2.77 -7.84
CA VAL A 8 0.59 -2.92 -7.29
C VAL A 8 -0.46 -2.43 -8.29
N ASP A 9 -0.22 -1.30 -8.95
CA ASP A 9 -1.12 -0.77 -9.98
C ASP A 9 -1.26 -1.73 -11.16
N GLU A 10 -0.18 -2.33 -11.61
CA GLU A 10 -0.19 -3.33 -12.67
C GLU A 10 -0.99 -4.56 -12.27
N ALA A 11 -0.79 -5.05 -11.04
CA ALA A 11 -1.53 -6.19 -10.51
C ALA A 11 -3.03 -5.89 -10.43
N LEU A 12 -3.41 -4.69 -9.99
CA LEU A 12 -4.81 -4.27 -9.93
C LEU A 12 -5.45 -4.18 -11.31
N ARG A 13 -4.74 -3.68 -12.31
CA ARG A 13 -5.25 -3.63 -13.69
C ARG A 13 -5.41 -5.02 -14.28
N ALA A 14 -4.45 -5.90 -14.06
CA ALA A 14 -4.50 -7.28 -14.57
C ALA A 14 -5.64 -8.09 -13.94
N ALA A 15 -5.97 -7.82 -12.68
CA ALA A 15 -7.00 -8.53 -11.94
C ALA A 15 -8.44 -8.10 -12.27
N GLN A 16 -8.64 -6.95 -12.91
CA GLN A 16 -9.95 -6.43 -13.35
C GLN A 16 -11.03 -6.47 -12.26
N PRO A 17 -10.96 -5.56 -11.25
CA PRO A 17 -11.83 -5.60 -10.07
C PRO A 17 -13.33 -5.59 -10.38
N GLU A 18 -13.76 -4.88 -11.43
CA GLU A 18 -15.16 -4.81 -11.83
C GLU A 18 -15.69 -6.17 -12.30
N GLN A 19 -14.89 -6.91 -13.05
CA GLN A 19 -15.25 -8.26 -13.49
C GLN A 19 -15.36 -9.23 -12.32
N VAL A 20 -14.48 -9.11 -11.32
CA VAL A 20 -14.56 -9.92 -10.11
C VAL A 20 -15.85 -9.67 -9.35
N GLN A 21 -16.26 -8.40 -9.21
CA GLN A 21 -17.54 -8.06 -8.58
C GLN A 21 -18.75 -8.63 -9.34
N GLN A 22 -18.77 -8.48 -10.65
CA GLN A 22 -19.85 -9.01 -11.48
C GLN A 22 -19.93 -10.53 -11.38
N GLU A 23 -18.78 -11.21 -11.43
CA GLU A 23 -18.71 -12.66 -11.31
C GLU A 23 -19.19 -13.13 -9.94
N THR A 24 -18.83 -12.42 -8.86
CA THR A 24 -19.31 -12.71 -7.51
C THR A 24 -20.82 -12.64 -7.42
N GLN A 25 -21.43 -11.59 -7.95
CA GLN A 25 -22.89 -11.42 -7.96
C GLN A 25 -23.55 -12.51 -8.78
N ARG A 26 -23.04 -12.81 -9.95
CA ARG A 26 -23.57 -13.87 -10.81
C ARG A 26 -23.56 -15.22 -10.13
N LEU A 27 -22.44 -15.58 -9.47
CA LEU A 27 -22.29 -16.84 -8.77
C LEU A 27 -23.17 -16.92 -7.52
N GLN A 28 -23.33 -15.84 -6.78
CA GLN A 28 -24.25 -15.80 -5.64
C GLN A 28 -25.69 -16.10 -6.06
N VAL A 29 -26.15 -15.50 -7.14
CA VAL A 29 -27.48 -15.78 -7.70
C VAL A 29 -27.57 -17.23 -8.16
N ALA A 30 -26.56 -17.71 -8.87
CA ALA A 30 -26.54 -19.08 -9.38
C ALA A 30 -26.59 -20.13 -8.26
N VAL A 31 -25.86 -19.91 -7.16
CA VAL A 31 -25.90 -20.80 -5.98
C VAL A 31 -27.27 -20.79 -5.34
N SER A 32 -27.88 -19.61 -5.18
CA SER A 32 -29.19 -19.49 -4.53
C SER A 32 -30.34 -20.13 -5.34
N GLN A 33 -30.21 -20.17 -6.67
CA GLN A 33 -31.24 -20.71 -7.57
C GLN A 33 -31.01 -22.19 -7.92
N GLU A 34 -29.84 -22.74 -7.63
CA GLU A 34 -29.52 -24.14 -7.99
C GLU A 34 -30.20 -25.12 -7.04
N GLN A 35 -30.88 -26.08 -7.56
CA GLN A 35 -31.60 -27.12 -6.79
C GLN A 35 -30.83 -28.44 -6.70
N ASP A 36 -29.95 -28.72 -7.65
CA ASP A 36 -29.07 -29.90 -7.62
C ASP A 36 -27.97 -29.71 -6.56
N PRO A 37 -27.90 -30.54 -5.51
CA PRO A 37 -26.89 -30.39 -4.46
C PRO A 37 -25.45 -30.48 -4.94
N GLN A 38 -25.18 -31.35 -5.91
CA GLN A 38 -23.82 -31.53 -6.46
C GLN A 38 -23.39 -30.31 -7.26
N LEU A 39 -24.26 -29.81 -8.12
CA LEU A 39 -23.98 -28.62 -8.92
C LEU A 39 -23.92 -27.37 -8.04
N ARG A 40 -24.75 -27.27 -7.02
CA ARG A 40 -24.67 -26.20 -6.02
C ARG A 40 -23.33 -26.19 -5.31
N ALA A 41 -22.80 -27.35 -4.92
CA ALA A 41 -21.49 -27.46 -4.29
C ALA A 41 -20.37 -26.97 -5.19
N GLU A 42 -20.40 -27.31 -6.49
CA GLU A 42 -19.41 -26.82 -7.45
C GLU A 42 -19.50 -25.31 -7.66
N ARG A 43 -20.71 -24.78 -7.75
CA ARG A 43 -20.92 -23.32 -7.86
C ARG A 43 -20.50 -22.60 -6.60
N GLN A 44 -20.69 -23.19 -5.43
CA GLN A 44 -20.23 -22.63 -4.16
C GLN A 44 -18.70 -22.57 -4.10
N ARG A 45 -18.01 -23.61 -4.59
CA ARG A 45 -16.54 -23.59 -4.67
C ARG A 45 -16.04 -22.49 -5.59
N ALA A 46 -16.69 -22.29 -6.72
CA ALA A 46 -16.35 -21.19 -7.63
C ALA A 46 -16.57 -19.83 -6.98
N LEU A 47 -17.69 -19.67 -6.25
CA LEU A 47 -17.98 -18.45 -5.50
C LEU A 47 -16.91 -18.18 -4.43
N ASP A 48 -16.52 -19.20 -3.66
CA ASP A 48 -15.49 -19.09 -2.64
C ASP A 48 -14.14 -18.66 -3.24
N ALA A 49 -13.78 -19.20 -4.41
CA ALA A 49 -12.56 -18.82 -5.12
C ALA A 49 -12.59 -17.36 -5.57
N VAL A 50 -13.71 -16.89 -6.12
CA VAL A 50 -13.87 -15.49 -6.55
C VAL A 50 -13.87 -14.55 -5.35
N MET A 51 -14.50 -14.94 -4.24
CA MET A 51 -14.46 -14.14 -3.00
C MET A 51 -13.05 -14.02 -2.44
N ALA A 52 -12.25 -15.09 -2.49
CA ALA A 52 -10.83 -15.05 -2.09
C ALA A 52 -10.05 -14.10 -2.98
N GLN A 53 -10.30 -14.10 -4.29
CA GLN A 53 -9.69 -13.16 -5.23
C GLN A 53 -10.08 -11.71 -4.90
N SER A 54 -11.34 -11.46 -4.58
CA SER A 54 -11.84 -10.15 -4.17
C SER A 54 -11.13 -9.64 -2.90
N GLN A 55 -10.89 -10.51 -1.92
CA GLN A 55 -10.16 -10.16 -0.71
C GLN A 55 -8.70 -9.82 -1.02
N SER A 56 -8.05 -10.54 -1.93
CA SER A 56 -6.69 -10.24 -2.39
C SER A 56 -6.62 -8.87 -3.06
N LEU A 57 -7.61 -8.54 -3.91
CA LEU A 57 -7.71 -7.22 -4.53
C LEU A 57 -7.86 -6.11 -3.49
N ALA A 58 -8.71 -6.31 -2.49
CA ALA A 58 -8.90 -5.34 -1.40
C ALA A 58 -7.60 -5.10 -0.63
N ARG A 59 -6.81 -6.15 -0.41
CA ARG A 59 -5.48 -6.02 0.22
C ARG A 59 -4.52 -5.22 -0.66
N LEU A 60 -4.53 -5.44 -1.98
CA LEU A 60 -3.70 -4.68 -2.90
C LEU A 60 -4.06 -3.20 -2.92
N VAL A 61 -5.35 -2.87 -2.90
CA VAL A 61 -5.81 -1.48 -2.83
C VAL A 61 -5.31 -0.82 -1.56
N ARG A 62 -5.44 -1.48 -0.41
CA ARG A 62 -4.95 -0.96 0.87
C ARG A 62 -3.44 -0.79 0.87
N LEU A 63 -2.71 -1.75 0.32
CA LEU A 63 -1.25 -1.65 0.18
C LEU A 63 -0.85 -0.44 -0.65
N ARG A 64 -1.50 -0.24 -1.79
CA ARG A 64 -1.27 0.92 -2.65
C ARG A 64 -1.50 2.23 -1.90
N GLU A 65 -2.62 2.35 -1.21
CA GLU A 65 -2.95 3.55 -0.43
C GLU A 65 -1.92 3.80 0.68
N THR A 66 -1.50 2.76 1.37
CA THR A 66 -0.47 2.85 2.41
C THR A 66 0.85 3.34 1.84
N LEU A 67 1.28 2.77 0.71
CA LEU A 67 2.53 3.17 0.05
C LEU A 67 2.47 4.63 -0.43
N MET A 68 1.35 5.04 -1.00
CA MET A 68 1.16 6.42 -1.44
C MET A 68 1.18 7.41 -0.26
N ALA A 69 0.50 7.07 0.84
CA ALA A 69 0.49 7.91 2.04
C ALA A 69 1.89 8.04 2.64
N ARG A 70 2.65 6.95 2.72
CA ARG A 70 4.02 6.97 3.23
C ARG A 70 4.96 7.77 2.33
N ALA A 71 4.81 7.65 1.02
CA ALA A 71 5.58 8.44 0.06
C ALA A 71 5.30 9.93 0.23
N GLN A 72 4.04 10.30 0.42
CA GLN A 72 3.64 11.69 0.64
C GLN A 72 4.21 12.23 1.95
N THR A 73 4.15 11.47 3.03
CA THR A 73 4.73 11.83 4.32
C THR A 73 6.24 12.04 4.18
N ALA A 74 6.95 11.13 3.53
CA ALA A 74 8.38 11.25 3.29
C ALA A 74 8.72 12.52 2.49
N ALA A 75 7.93 12.84 1.46
CA ALA A 75 8.14 14.05 0.66
C ALA A 75 7.97 15.32 1.50
N VAL A 76 6.93 15.38 2.34
CA VAL A 76 6.69 16.52 3.24
C VAL A 76 7.83 16.67 4.25
N ASP A 77 8.28 15.56 4.82
CA ASP A 77 9.39 15.56 5.78
C ASP A 77 10.69 16.05 5.14
N LEU A 78 10.97 15.61 3.90
CA LEU A 78 12.14 16.07 3.15
C LEU A 78 12.07 17.56 2.81
N GLU A 79 10.90 18.06 2.43
CA GLU A 79 10.69 19.50 2.20
C GLU A 79 10.91 20.30 3.49
N GLY A 80 10.40 19.81 4.61
CA GLY A 80 10.62 20.42 5.92
C GLY A 80 12.09 20.48 6.30
N LEU A 81 12.83 19.41 6.04
CA LEU A 81 14.27 19.35 6.28
C LEU A 81 15.04 20.34 5.38
N ALA A 82 14.67 20.41 4.10
CA ALA A 82 15.28 21.35 3.17
C ALA A 82 15.07 22.79 3.61
N SER A 83 13.84 23.12 4.07
CA SER A 83 13.51 24.46 4.59
C SER A 83 14.34 24.79 5.84
N ARG A 84 14.43 23.88 6.80
CA ARG A 84 15.24 24.08 8.02
C ARG A 84 16.72 24.24 7.70
N THR A 85 17.23 23.46 6.78
CA THR A 85 18.63 23.58 6.33
C THR A 85 18.85 24.94 5.68
N GLY A 86 17.92 25.39 4.83
CA GLY A 86 17.96 26.71 4.23
C GLY A 86 17.96 27.84 5.26
N GLU A 87 17.13 27.74 6.29
CA GLU A 87 17.12 28.70 7.39
C GLU A 87 18.47 28.76 8.13
N LEU A 88 19.04 27.61 8.42
CA LEU A 88 20.36 27.54 9.08
C LEU A 88 21.45 28.19 8.24
N VAL A 89 21.46 27.95 6.93
CA VAL A 89 22.41 28.57 6.01
C VAL A 89 22.19 30.07 5.97
N ALA A 90 20.94 30.54 5.91
CA ALA A 90 20.60 31.96 5.90
C ALA A 90 20.99 32.70 7.19
N MET A 91 20.95 32.03 8.33
CA MET A 91 21.40 32.55 9.63
C MET A 91 22.92 32.66 9.75
N GLY A 92 23.67 32.29 8.70
CA GLY A 92 25.12 32.53 8.62
C GLY A 92 25.95 31.58 9.45
N MET A 93 25.56 30.33 9.58
CA MET A 93 26.39 29.25 10.13
C MET A 93 26.81 29.43 11.62
N THR A 94 26.47 30.52 12.25
CA THR A 94 26.72 30.74 13.67
C THR A 94 25.88 29.87 14.58
N ALA A 95 24.85 29.26 14.01
CA ALA A 95 23.95 28.33 14.70
C ALA A 95 24.49 26.91 14.84
N PHE A 96 25.68 26.62 14.34
CA PHE A 96 26.29 25.30 14.50
C PHE A 96 26.75 24.99 15.93
N GLU A 97 26.71 25.95 16.80
CA GLU A 97 27.07 25.77 18.20
C GLU A 97 25.90 25.22 19.02
N GLY A 98 25.20 24.23 18.55
CA GLY A 98 24.30 23.60 19.44
C GLY A 98 23.08 22.90 18.86
N ASP A 99 22.01 22.96 19.61
CA ASP A 99 20.80 22.17 19.52
C ASP A 99 20.07 22.14 18.16
N PRO A 100 20.05 23.21 17.31
CA PRO A 100 19.28 23.16 16.07
C PRO A 100 19.79 22.13 15.05
N ALA A 101 21.12 21.99 14.91
CA ALA A 101 21.68 21.01 13.98
C ALA A 101 21.45 19.58 14.46
N ALA A 102 21.63 19.35 15.78
CA ALA A 102 21.34 18.05 16.40
C ALA A 102 19.87 17.67 16.26
N GLN A 103 18.97 18.63 16.41
CA GLN A 103 17.54 18.40 16.27
C GLN A 103 17.15 18.07 14.83
N ILE A 104 17.73 18.74 13.84
CA ILE A 104 17.53 18.45 12.42
C ILE A 104 18.00 17.03 12.09
N LEU A 105 19.17 16.63 12.60
CA LEU A 105 19.69 15.27 12.41
C LEU A 105 18.80 14.23 13.07
N ALA A 106 18.28 14.51 14.26
CA ALA A 106 17.33 13.62 14.92
C ALA A 106 16.04 13.48 14.13
N ASP A 107 15.47 14.58 13.64
CA ASP A 107 14.27 14.58 12.79
C ASP A 107 14.51 13.80 11.48
N LEU A 108 15.67 13.99 10.85
CA LEU A 108 16.05 13.26 9.64
C LEU A 108 16.13 11.76 9.91
N THR A 109 16.74 11.37 11.01
CA THR A 109 16.88 9.97 11.41
C THR A 109 15.49 9.35 11.63
N MET A 110 14.60 10.05 12.31
CA MET A 110 13.23 9.58 12.54
C MET A 110 12.45 9.45 11.23
N SER A 111 12.59 10.40 10.31
CA SER A 111 11.94 10.34 9.01
C SER A 111 12.44 9.17 8.18
N LEU A 112 13.75 8.93 8.16
CA LEU A 112 14.34 7.80 7.45
C LEU A 112 13.92 6.46 8.06
N GLU A 113 13.85 6.38 9.39
CA GLU A 113 13.39 5.19 10.09
C GLU A 113 11.94 4.88 9.76
N SER A 114 11.08 5.90 9.76
CA SER A 114 9.66 5.77 9.37
C SER A 114 9.51 5.26 7.94
N VAL A 115 10.27 5.78 7.00
CA VAL A 115 10.27 5.32 5.61
C VAL A 115 10.76 3.88 5.53
N ARG A 116 11.81 3.54 6.25
CA ARG A 116 12.37 2.19 6.29
C ARG A 116 11.37 1.18 6.84
N GLU A 117 10.72 1.51 7.94
CA GLU A 117 9.67 0.66 8.52
C GLU A 117 8.52 0.46 7.55
N GLY A 118 8.09 1.53 6.88
CA GLY A 118 7.04 1.47 5.87
C GLY A 118 7.39 0.57 4.70
N LEU A 119 8.62 0.63 4.23
CA LEU A 119 9.10 -0.24 3.16
C LEU A 119 9.21 -1.69 3.61
N ALA A 120 9.67 -1.94 4.82
CA ALA A 120 9.75 -3.30 5.38
C ALA A 120 8.36 -3.92 5.52
N GLU A 121 7.39 -3.17 6.02
CA GLU A 121 6.00 -3.59 6.13
C GLU A 121 5.39 -3.89 4.75
N ALA A 122 5.64 -3.03 3.77
CA ALA A 122 5.20 -3.24 2.40
C ALA A 122 5.82 -4.50 1.78
N ASP A 123 7.09 -4.76 2.07
CA ASP A 123 7.76 -5.98 1.63
C ASP A 123 7.15 -7.23 2.24
N GLU A 124 6.84 -7.22 3.53
CA GLU A 124 6.18 -8.35 4.19
C GLU A 124 4.81 -8.64 3.59
N ILE A 125 4.01 -7.61 3.36
CA ILE A 125 2.70 -7.74 2.73
C ILE A 125 2.84 -8.32 1.31
N SER A 126 3.82 -7.83 0.54
CA SER A 126 4.08 -8.33 -0.82
C SER A 126 4.50 -9.80 -0.83
N ARG A 127 5.30 -10.23 0.14
CA ARG A 127 5.74 -11.63 0.24
C ARG A 127 4.63 -12.57 0.66
N GLY A 128 3.69 -12.09 1.49
CA GLY A 128 2.53 -12.86 1.91
C GLY A 128 1.46 -13.00 0.83
N TRP A 129 1.58 -12.28 -0.26
CA TRP A 129 0.62 -12.33 -1.37
C TRP A 129 0.95 -13.50 -2.30
N PRO A 130 -0.03 -14.42 -2.56
CA PRO A 130 0.22 -15.61 -3.37
C PRO A 130 0.43 -15.35 -4.86
N GLY A 131 0.37 -14.10 -5.30
CA GLY A 131 0.51 -13.74 -6.71
C GLY A 131 -0.76 -13.97 -7.53
N PRO A 132 -0.76 -13.54 -8.78
CA PRO A 132 -1.89 -13.78 -9.69
C PRO A 132 -2.03 -15.24 -10.10
#